data_0fb350ddedf29554321ae54c4b6145de
#
_entry.id   0fb350ddedf29554321ae54c4b6145de
#
_cell.length_a   1.000
_cell.length_b   1.000
_cell.length_c   1.000
_cell.angle_alpha   90.00
_cell.angle_beta   90.00
_cell.angle_gamma   90.00
#
_symmetry.space_group_name_H-M   'P 1'
#
loop_
_entity.id
_entity.type
_entity.pdbx_description
1 polymer ?
#
loop_
_entity_poly.entity_id
_entity_poly.type
_entity_poly.pdbx_seq_one_letter_code
_entity_poly.pdbx_strand_id
1 'polypeptide(L)'
;TSGQVSASSNQYRISSGTSSMTSNPTISDSFSVSLGMIGIIQTISVMPPDINITMNNNLFQTRTSINIVGVLQDVNGVASANLHLQKGGENEEIILPMVALNDTLYQVTIPDTLVTVNNFRAYISGIDNLEITGNSKLFYPTLLYGSNELNTSIKNSIYPDGVPSKKWRMISFPGSINDSIISSAKDDDHVFYQWDDSNSEWVIPDVIKRAEAYWFKHFYDNSIPFKSDSGTAISLQPYKIELKKGWNMIGSPFASTVEFEANSNEVSDLYYFGDSTNK
;
A
#
# COMPACT_ATOMS: atom_id res chain seq x y z
N THR A 1 26.65 15.84 -54.34
CA THR A 1 25.76 16.69 -53.55
C THR A 1 25.56 16.05 -52.20
N SER A 2 26.26 16.58 -51.20
CA SER A 2 26.13 16.17 -49.82
C SER A 2 24.74 16.64 -49.28
N GLY A 3 23.81 15.73 -49.11
CA GLY A 3 22.55 16.01 -48.48
C GLY A 3 22.72 16.06 -46.97
N GLN A 4 22.31 17.14 -46.36
CA GLN A 4 22.24 17.27 -44.92
C GLN A 4 20.89 16.75 -44.46
N VAL A 5 20.87 15.71 -43.65
CA VAL A 5 19.64 15.19 -43.06
C VAL A 5 19.59 15.62 -41.60
N SER A 6 18.52 16.28 -41.23
CA SER A 6 18.27 16.61 -39.83
C SER A 6 16.92 16.05 -39.40
N ALA A 7 16.86 15.36 -38.25
CA ALA A 7 15.66 14.94 -37.58
C ALA A 7 15.66 15.53 -36.16
N SER A 8 14.52 16.04 -35.73
CA SER A 8 14.37 16.56 -34.39
C SER A 8 13.05 16.13 -33.78
N SER A 9 13.08 15.80 -32.51
CA SER A 9 11.88 15.60 -31.68
C SER A 9 11.98 16.51 -30.44
N ASN A 10 10.93 16.53 -29.64
CA ASN A 10 10.94 17.30 -28.38
C ASN A 10 11.99 16.82 -27.37
N GLN A 11 12.58 15.66 -27.61
CA GLN A 11 13.52 15.04 -26.68
C GLN A 11 14.95 14.96 -27.21
N TYR A 12 15.18 15.00 -28.55
CA TYR A 12 16.52 14.94 -29.13
C TYR A 12 16.59 15.57 -30.50
N ARG A 13 17.78 15.99 -30.87
CA ARG A 13 18.09 16.53 -32.17
C ARG A 13 19.31 15.81 -32.74
N ILE A 14 19.15 15.26 -33.95
CA ILE A 14 20.25 14.65 -34.70
C ILE A 14 20.52 15.49 -35.93
N SER A 15 21.78 15.86 -36.15
CA SER A 15 22.26 16.44 -37.39
C SER A 15 23.49 15.69 -37.87
N SER A 16 23.48 15.17 -39.09
CA SER A 16 24.67 14.58 -39.72
C SER A 16 25.03 15.32 -40.99
N GLY A 17 26.32 15.52 -41.19
CA GLY A 17 26.86 16.27 -42.29
C GLY A 17 27.66 15.45 -43.30
N THR A 18 27.47 14.12 -43.45
CA THR A 18 28.23 13.32 -44.42
C THR A 18 27.42 12.33 -45.19
N SER A 19 27.81 12.16 -46.42
CA SER A 19 27.24 11.33 -47.45
C SER A 19 27.23 9.85 -47.09
N SER A 20 26.06 9.22 -47.26
CA SER A 20 25.73 7.80 -47.17
C SER A 20 25.17 7.35 -45.82
N MET A 21 23.97 7.77 -45.52
CA MET A 21 23.10 6.95 -44.70
C MET A 21 22.32 6.00 -45.60
N THR A 22 22.64 4.74 -45.53
CA THR A 22 21.76 3.68 -46.04
C THR A 22 20.98 3.16 -44.89
N SER A 23 19.67 3.22 -45.03
CA SER A 23 18.61 2.50 -44.34
C SER A 23 17.61 3.38 -43.61
N ASN A 24 16.36 2.95 -43.71
CA ASN A 24 15.22 3.54 -43.08
C ASN A 24 15.42 3.61 -41.56
N PRO A 25 15.26 4.77 -40.92
CA PRO A 25 15.23 4.82 -39.49
C PRO A 25 13.92 4.13 -39.03
N THR A 26 14.04 2.98 -38.47
CA THR A 26 12.97 2.45 -37.65
C THR A 26 12.83 3.40 -36.47
N ILE A 27 11.65 3.99 -36.32
CA ILE A 27 11.29 4.72 -35.10
C ILE A 27 11.12 3.66 -34.02
N SER A 28 12.21 3.40 -33.33
CA SER A 28 12.21 2.57 -32.12
C SER A 28 12.73 3.44 -30.98
N ASP A 29 12.47 3.04 -29.79
CA ASP A 29 12.93 3.71 -28.58
C ASP A 29 14.48 3.69 -28.46
N SER A 30 15.14 3.06 -29.41
CA SER A 30 16.58 3.04 -29.58
C SER A 30 16.92 3.33 -31.05
N PHE A 31 18.03 4.02 -31.27
CA PHE A 31 18.57 4.28 -32.63
C PHE A 31 20.04 3.88 -32.72
N SER A 32 20.44 3.49 -33.92
CA SER A 32 21.84 3.17 -34.19
C SER A 32 22.41 4.11 -35.22
N VAL A 33 23.65 4.61 -35.00
CA VAL A 33 24.39 5.46 -35.91
C VAL A 33 25.60 4.69 -36.37
N SER A 34 25.77 4.55 -37.70
CA SER A 34 26.96 3.96 -38.28
C SER A 34 27.85 5.04 -38.85
N LEU A 35 29.11 5.12 -38.40
CA LEU A 35 30.10 6.09 -38.81
C LEU A 35 31.19 5.41 -39.65
N GLY A 36 31.10 5.56 -40.98
CA GLY A 36 32.13 5.13 -41.91
C GLY A 36 32.35 3.62 -42.02
N MET A 37 33.49 3.17 -42.55
CA MET A 37 33.82 1.76 -42.73
C MET A 37 34.16 1.02 -41.43
N ILE A 38 34.32 1.74 -40.33
CA ILE A 38 34.38 1.20 -38.97
C ILE A 38 33.20 1.82 -38.24
N GLY A 39 32.02 1.30 -38.50
CA GLY A 39 30.81 1.75 -37.83
C GLY A 39 30.84 1.31 -36.38
N ILE A 40 30.90 2.26 -35.48
CA ILE A 40 30.50 1.99 -34.08
C ILE A 40 29.00 2.12 -34.02
N ILE A 41 28.33 0.99 -33.84
CA ILE A 41 26.91 0.99 -33.54
C ILE A 41 26.77 1.19 -32.04
N GLN A 42 26.35 2.36 -31.66
CA GLN A 42 26.02 2.65 -30.29
C GLN A 42 24.49 2.74 -30.16
N THR A 43 23.93 1.84 -29.44
CA THR A 43 22.50 1.92 -29.06
C THR A 43 22.44 2.74 -27.78
N ILE A 44 21.75 3.85 -27.84
CA ILE A 44 21.47 4.68 -26.65
C ILE A 44 19.97 4.61 -26.41
N SER A 45 19.58 4.11 -25.25
CA SER A 45 18.21 4.20 -24.81
C SER A 45 18.01 5.51 -24.07
N VAL A 46 16.92 6.19 -24.38
CA VAL A 46 16.45 7.37 -23.63
C VAL A 46 15.24 7.00 -22.76
N MET A 47 14.92 5.71 -22.71
CA MET A 47 13.87 5.19 -21.86
C MET A 47 14.42 4.85 -20.47
N PRO A 48 13.58 5.00 -19.44
CA PRO A 48 13.96 4.59 -18.10
C PRO A 48 14.14 3.08 -18.00
N PRO A 49 14.88 2.59 -17.01
CA PRO A 49 14.98 1.16 -16.73
C PRO A 49 13.63 0.48 -16.61
N ASP A 50 13.47 -0.70 -17.22
CA ASP A 50 12.34 -1.60 -16.96
C ASP A 50 12.58 -2.31 -15.64
N ILE A 51 11.62 -2.17 -14.72
CA ILE A 51 11.79 -2.62 -13.35
C ILE A 51 10.63 -3.54 -12.95
N ASN A 52 10.98 -4.76 -12.60
CA ASN A 52 10.03 -5.77 -12.15
C ASN A 52 10.42 -6.31 -10.78
N ILE A 53 9.47 -6.35 -9.85
CA ILE A 53 9.64 -7.01 -8.55
C ILE A 53 9.40 -8.50 -8.75
N THR A 54 10.41 -9.30 -8.44
CA THR A 54 10.32 -10.77 -8.54
C THR A 54 10.14 -11.34 -7.14
N MET A 55 8.99 -11.97 -6.91
CA MET A 55 8.68 -12.59 -5.64
C MET A 55 7.95 -13.92 -5.87
N ASN A 56 8.37 -14.94 -5.15
CA ASN A 56 7.72 -16.25 -5.19
C ASN A 56 6.44 -16.31 -4.37
N ASN A 57 6.23 -15.34 -3.49
CA ASN A 57 5.10 -15.29 -2.57
C ASN A 57 4.78 -13.82 -2.24
N ASN A 58 3.50 -13.54 -2.05
CA ASN A 58 3.00 -12.23 -1.62
C ASN A 58 2.51 -12.26 -0.16
N LEU A 59 2.67 -13.37 0.53
CA LEU A 59 2.23 -13.62 1.90
C LEU A 59 3.45 -13.74 2.82
N PHE A 60 3.53 -12.89 3.82
CA PHE A 60 4.65 -12.82 4.76
C PHE A 60 4.14 -12.82 6.19
N GLN A 61 5.01 -13.22 7.11
CA GLN A 61 4.75 -13.14 8.54
C GLN A 61 5.17 -11.76 9.08
N THR A 62 4.34 -11.14 9.91
CA THR A 62 4.74 -9.94 10.68
C THR A 62 5.97 -10.24 11.54
N ARG A 63 6.75 -9.20 11.84
CA ARG A 63 7.99 -9.29 12.63
C ARG A 63 9.04 -10.26 12.06
N THR A 64 8.97 -10.46 10.74
CA THR A 64 9.97 -11.26 10.02
C THR A 64 10.52 -10.41 8.90
N SER A 65 11.84 -10.41 8.72
CA SER A 65 12.45 -9.67 7.62
C SER A 65 12.05 -10.24 6.26
N ILE A 66 11.87 -9.36 5.29
CA ILE A 66 11.46 -9.73 3.93
C ILE A 66 12.55 -9.38 2.95
N ASN A 67 12.99 -10.36 2.17
CA ASN A 67 13.89 -10.13 1.04
C ASN A 67 13.10 -9.77 -0.21
N ILE A 68 13.39 -8.60 -0.77
CA ILE A 68 12.86 -8.13 -2.05
C ILE A 68 13.95 -8.25 -3.10
N VAL A 69 13.62 -8.85 -4.23
CA VAL A 69 14.48 -8.92 -5.41
C VAL A 69 13.81 -8.17 -6.55
N GLY A 70 14.54 -7.25 -7.14
CA GLY A 70 14.15 -6.53 -8.35
C GLY A 70 14.97 -6.99 -9.55
N VAL A 71 14.28 -7.17 -10.68
CA VAL A 71 14.94 -7.29 -12.00
C VAL A 71 14.87 -5.90 -12.64
N LEU A 72 16.04 -5.31 -12.86
CA LEU A 72 16.18 -4.00 -13.48
C LEU A 72 16.97 -4.18 -14.77
N GLN A 73 16.42 -3.73 -15.88
CA GLN A 73 17.04 -3.90 -17.19
C GLN A 73 17.07 -2.56 -17.93
N ASP A 74 18.24 -2.20 -18.39
CA ASP A 74 18.44 -1.05 -19.27
C ASP A 74 19.65 -1.28 -20.20
N VAL A 75 19.59 -0.80 -21.43
CA VAL A 75 20.70 -0.94 -22.40
C VAL A 75 21.92 -0.14 -22.00
N ASN A 76 21.73 0.92 -21.23
CA ASN A 76 22.80 1.77 -20.70
C ASN A 76 23.38 1.25 -19.40
N GLY A 77 22.78 0.15 -18.85
CA GLY A 77 23.05 -0.36 -17.52
C GLY A 77 22.37 0.44 -16.42
N VAL A 78 22.25 -0.15 -15.24
CA VAL A 78 21.64 0.46 -14.06
C VAL A 78 22.71 0.91 -13.09
N ALA A 79 22.73 2.21 -12.80
CA ALA A 79 23.70 2.83 -11.90
C ALA A 79 23.34 2.61 -10.41
N SER A 80 22.06 2.69 -10.07
CA SER A 80 21.58 2.48 -8.70
C SER A 80 20.12 2.06 -8.65
N ALA A 81 19.73 1.43 -7.54
CA ALA A 81 18.35 1.07 -7.27
C ALA A 81 18.01 1.28 -5.79
N ASN A 82 16.78 1.70 -5.51
CA ASN A 82 16.26 1.88 -4.16
C ASN A 82 14.87 1.27 -4.05
N LEU A 83 14.58 0.68 -2.90
CA LEU A 83 13.23 0.32 -2.50
C LEU A 83 12.62 1.47 -1.70
N HIS A 84 11.49 1.96 -2.14
CA HIS A 84 10.67 2.94 -1.44
C HIS A 84 9.56 2.20 -0.71
N LEU A 85 9.47 2.39 0.59
CA LEU A 85 8.49 1.73 1.46
C LEU A 85 7.70 2.79 2.20
N GLN A 86 6.37 2.71 2.15
CA GLN A 86 5.47 3.55 2.91
C GLN A 86 4.58 2.68 3.78
N LYS A 87 4.63 2.90 5.09
CA LYS A 87 3.76 2.19 6.06
C LYS A 87 2.33 2.70 6.00
N GLY A 88 1.40 1.84 6.39
CA GLY A 88 0.01 2.23 6.54
C GLY A 88 -0.16 3.35 7.56
N GLY A 89 -0.88 4.42 7.15
CA GLY A 89 -1.15 5.60 7.97
C GLY A 89 0.00 6.61 8.08
N GLU A 90 1.15 6.36 7.45
CA GLU A 90 2.28 7.28 7.41
C GLU A 90 2.39 7.91 6.01
N ASN A 91 2.74 9.21 5.96
CA ASN A 91 2.94 9.92 4.69
C ASN A 91 4.41 9.89 4.24
N GLU A 92 5.32 9.55 5.15
CA GLU A 92 6.75 9.51 4.86
C GLU A 92 7.15 8.18 4.23
N GLU A 93 8.01 8.25 3.23
CA GLU A 93 8.64 7.09 2.61
C GLU A 93 9.96 6.76 3.29
N ILE A 94 10.19 5.48 3.53
CA ILE A 94 11.46 4.93 3.95
C ILE A 94 12.19 4.43 2.70
N ILE A 95 13.38 4.95 2.45
CA ILE A 95 14.18 4.58 1.30
C ILE A 95 15.27 3.60 1.74
N LEU A 96 15.28 2.42 1.14
CA LEU A 96 16.25 1.37 1.41
C LEU A 96 17.09 1.13 0.15
N PRO A 97 18.41 1.40 0.17
CA PRO A 97 19.27 1.14 -0.98
C PRO A 97 19.33 -0.36 -1.28
N MET A 98 19.29 -0.71 -2.56
CA MET A 98 19.38 -2.08 -3.02
C MET A 98 20.82 -2.42 -3.42
N VAL A 99 21.21 -3.65 -3.18
CA VAL A 99 22.55 -4.18 -3.55
C VAL A 99 22.41 -4.96 -4.86
N ALA A 100 23.28 -4.65 -5.82
CA ALA A 100 23.38 -5.41 -7.05
C ALA A 100 23.95 -6.81 -6.77
N LEU A 101 23.26 -7.85 -7.20
CA LEU A 101 23.75 -9.22 -7.22
C LEU A 101 24.46 -9.55 -8.53
N ASN A 102 24.02 -8.93 -9.61
CA ASN A 102 24.62 -8.93 -10.94
C ASN A 102 24.10 -7.72 -11.73
N ASP A 103 24.33 -7.68 -13.02
CA ASP A 103 23.98 -6.53 -13.88
C ASP A 103 22.48 -6.22 -13.94
N THR A 104 21.61 -7.17 -13.57
CA THR A 104 20.16 -7.02 -13.69
C THR A 104 19.41 -7.33 -12.40
N LEU A 105 20.02 -8.00 -11.45
CA LEU A 105 19.38 -8.40 -10.20
C LEU A 105 19.85 -7.54 -9.04
N TYR A 106 18.90 -6.94 -8.34
CA TYR A 106 19.10 -6.12 -7.16
C TYR A 106 18.29 -6.66 -6.00
N GLN A 107 18.87 -6.61 -4.81
CA GLN A 107 18.26 -7.16 -3.60
C GLN A 107 18.32 -6.16 -2.46
N VAL A 108 17.27 -6.19 -1.63
CA VAL A 108 17.22 -5.47 -0.34
C VAL A 108 16.44 -6.29 0.67
N THR A 109 16.81 -6.16 1.94
CA THR A 109 16.08 -6.75 3.05
C THR A 109 15.29 -5.67 3.78
N ILE A 110 13.97 -5.84 3.83
CA ILE A 110 13.10 -5.04 4.70
C ILE A 110 13.27 -5.58 6.13
N PRO A 111 13.68 -4.75 7.11
CA PRO A 111 13.82 -5.20 8.48
C PRO A 111 12.48 -5.63 9.10
N ASP A 112 12.52 -6.59 10.00
CA ASP A 112 11.36 -7.10 10.75
C ASP A 112 10.59 -6.02 11.51
N THR A 113 11.29 -4.98 11.99
CA THR A 113 10.70 -3.81 12.64
C THR A 113 9.77 -2.99 11.76
N LEU A 114 9.90 -3.09 10.43
CA LEU A 114 9.02 -2.43 9.47
C LEU A 114 7.84 -3.32 9.05
N VAL A 115 7.91 -4.62 9.30
CA VAL A 115 6.88 -5.60 8.93
C VAL A 115 5.89 -5.76 10.09
N THR A 116 4.94 -4.85 10.17
CA THR A 116 3.96 -4.76 11.26
C THR A 116 2.53 -4.93 10.76
N VAL A 117 1.58 -5.06 11.67
CA VAL A 117 0.14 -5.17 11.36
C VAL A 117 -0.41 -3.97 10.59
N ASN A 118 0.24 -2.81 10.66
CA ASN A 118 -0.13 -1.63 9.86
C ASN A 118 0.11 -1.86 8.36
N ASN A 119 0.90 -2.88 8.04
CA ASN A 119 1.30 -3.20 6.69
C ASN A 119 2.08 -2.06 6.00
N PHE A 120 2.45 -2.27 4.74
CA PHE A 120 3.14 -1.28 3.93
C PHE A 120 2.81 -1.48 2.45
N ARG A 121 3.12 -0.46 1.65
CA ARG A 121 3.23 -0.55 0.19
C ARG A 121 4.66 -0.18 -0.21
N ALA A 122 5.13 -0.72 -1.31
CA ALA A 122 6.49 -0.44 -1.77
C ALA A 122 6.59 -0.42 -3.29
N TYR A 123 7.61 0.25 -3.80
CA TYR A 123 8.03 0.18 -5.20
C TYR A 123 9.55 0.29 -5.28
N ILE A 124 10.12 -0.13 -6.40
CA ILE A 124 11.54 0.02 -6.68
C ILE A 124 11.73 1.19 -7.66
N SER A 125 12.62 2.11 -7.34
CA SER A 125 13.18 3.07 -8.30
C SER A 125 14.55 2.61 -8.77
N GLY A 126 14.84 2.80 -10.03
CA GLY A 126 16.17 2.55 -10.62
C GLY A 126 16.62 3.73 -11.45
N ILE A 127 17.90 4.02 -11.42
CA ILE A 127 18.54 5.08 -12.20
C ILE A 127 19.54 4.41 -13.13
N ASP A 128 19.47 4.70 -14.42
CA ASP A 128 20.45 4.22 -15.39
C ASP A 128 21.76 5.07 -15.38
N ASN A 129 22.73 4.69 -16.21
CA ASN A 129 23.99 5.41 -16.33
C ASN A 129 23.85 6.76 -17.06
N LEU A 130 22.68 7.08 -17.58
CA LEU A 130 22.36 8.40 -18.18
C LEU A 130 21.49 9.26 -17.24
N GLU A 131 21.36 8.87 -15.96
CA GLU A 131 20.56 9.55 -14.92
C GLU A 131 19.05 9.55 -15.20
N ILE A 132 18.55 8.62 -16.02
CA ILE A 132 17.12 8.47 -16.26
C ILE A 132 16.54 7.55 -15.18
N THR A 133 15.46 7.99 -14.54
CA THR A 133 14.82 7.26 -13.45
C THR A 133 13.59 6.50 -13.93
N GLY A 134 13.50 5.21 -13.59
CA GLY A 134 12.32 4.38 -13.74
C GLY A 134 11.76 3.91 -12.41
N ASN A 135 10.49 3.54 -12.39
CA ASN A 135 9.82 2.99 -11.20
C ASN A 135 9.07 1.71 -11.55
N SER A 136 9.10 0.75 -10.64
CA SER A 136 8.25 -0.44 -10.74
C SER A 136 6.78 -0.11 -10.45
N LYS A 137 5.91 -1.07 -10.68
CA LYS A 137 4.56 -1.03 -10.12
C LYS A 137 4.61 -1.11 -8.60
N LEU A 138 3.58 -0.56 -7.95
CA LEU A 138 3.40 -0.68 -6.51
C LEU A 138 3.19 -2.15 -6.12
N PHE A 139 3.91 -2.56 -5.11
CA PHE A 139 3.81 -3.85 -4.45
C PHE A 139 3.03 -3.70 -3.14
N TYR A 140 2.08 -4.58 -2.91
CA TYR A 140 1.23 -4.60 -1.74
C TYR A 140 1.29 -5.99 -1.11
N PRO A 141 2.10 -6.21 -0.06
CA PRO A 141 2.16 -7.50 0.61
C PRO A 141 0.87 -7.81 1.37
N THR A 142 0.63 -9.08 1.56
CA THR A 142 -0.35 -9.59 2.52
C THR A 142 0.42 -10.11 3.72
N LEU A 143 0.08 -9.66 4.92
CA LEU A 143 0.78 -10.05 6.14
C LEU A 143 -0.07 -11.00 6.98
N LEU A 144 0.54 -12.08 7.44
CA LEU A 144 0.02 -12.92 8.51
C LEU A 144 0.49 -12.34 9.84
N TYR A 145 -0.43 -12.14 10.76
CA TYR A 145 -0.11 -11.71 12.13
C TYR A 145 -0.43 -12.79 13.15
N GLY A 146 0.34 -12.84 14.22
CA GLY A 146 0.13 -13.77 15.33
C GLY A 146 -0.95 -13.30 16.30
N SER A 147 -1.37 -14.19 17.19
CA SER A 147 -2.32 -13.86 18.25
C SER A 147 -1.78 -12.71 19.13
N ASN A 148 -2.67 -11.78 19.47
CA ASN A 148 -2.40 -10.57 20.27
C ASN A 148 -1.50 -9.51 19.60
N GLU A 149 -1.16 -9.62 18.33
CA GLU A 149 -0.42 -8.57 17.62
C GLU A 149 -1.30 -7.37 17.25
N LEU A 150 -2.59 -7.58 16.96
CA LEU A 150 -3.58 -6.52 16.95
C LEU A 150 -4.07 -6.27 18.38
N ASN A 151 -3.26 -5.64 19.17
CA ASN A 151 -3.67 -5.22 20.51
C ASN A 151 -4.37 -3.87 20.40
N THR A 152 -5.67 -3.91 20.20
CA THR A 152 -6.52 -2.73 20.23
C THR A 152 -6.89 -2.41 21.67
N SER A 153 -6.05 -1.68 22.37
CA SER A 153 -6.58 -0.93 23.49
C SER A 153 -7.47 0.18 22.90
N ILE A 154 -8.68 0.34 23.43
CA ILE A 154 -9.60 1.42 23.02
C ILE A 154 -9.07 2.78 23.52
N LYS A 155 -7.76 2.98 23.40
CA LYS A 155 -7.10 4.25 23.69
C LYS A 155 -6.82 4.96 22.38
N ASN A 156 -7.25 6.19 22.28
CA ASN A 156 -6.90 7.07 21.17
C ASN A 156 -6.60 8.47 21.70
N SER A 157 -6.26 9.39 20.80
CA SER A 157 -5.98 10.79 21.17
C SER A 157 -7.16 11.51 21.85
N ILE A 158 -8.39 11.06 21.61
CA ILE A 158 -9.63 11.62 22.17
C ILE A 158 -9.88 11.02 23.57
N TYR A 159 -9.50 9.76 23.76
CA TYR A 159 -9.70 9.01 24.99
C TYR A 159 -8.36 8.42 25.47
N PRO A 160 -7.46 9.26 25.99
CA PRO A 160 -6.12 8.80 26.40
C PRO A 160 -6.16 7.76 27.52
N ASP A 161 -7.20 7.77 28.34
CA ASP A 161 -7.42 6.82 29.43
C ASP A 161 -8.27 5.61 29.05
N GLY A 162 -8.63 5.51 27.77
CA GLY A 162 -9.54 4.46 27.25
C GLY A 162 -10.99 4.90 27.20
N VAL A 163 -11.87 4.03 26.68
CA VAL A 163 -13.30 4.31 26.58
C VAL A 163 -13.90 4.45 27.96
N PRO A 164 -14.60 5.56 28.26
CA PRO A 164 -15.22 5.78 29.54
C PRO A 164 -16.24 4.69 29.89
N SER A 165 -16.23 4.23 31.14
CA SER A 165 -17.20 3.28 31.67
C SER A 165 -18.63 3.79 31.48
N LYS A 166 -19.56 2.88 31.22
CA LYS A 166 -21.03 3.15 31.11
C LYS A 166 -21.45 4.13 30.01
N LYS A 167 -20.56 4.44 29.08
CA LYS A 167 -20.88 5.30 27.94
C LYS A 167 -20.81 4.54 26.62
N TRP A 168 -21.76 4.84 25.72
CA TRP A 168 -21.74 4.29 24.37
C TRP A 168 -20.65 4.92 23.52
N ARG A 169 -19.97 4.08 22.73
CA ARG A 169 -18.98 4.48 21.75
C ARG A 169 -19.14 3.66 20.48
N MET A 170 -18.89 4.30 19.35
CA MET A 170 -18.77 3.59 18.10
C MET A 170 -17.33 3.13 17.93
N ILE A 171 -17.14 1.85 17.68
CA ILE A 171 -15.82 1.23 17.50
C ILE A 171 -15.82 0.32 16.29
N SER A 172 -14.65 0.06 15.72
CA SER A 172 -14.43 -0.90 14.64
C SER A 172 -13.13 -1.66 14.88
N PHE A 173 -13.00 -2.80 14.23
CA PHE A 173 -11.82 -3.65 14.35
C PHE A 173 -11.19 -3.87 12.98
N PRO A 174 -9.88 -3.63 12.82
CA PRO A 174 -9.18 -3.82 11.56
C PRO A 174 -8.82 -5.28 11.27
N GLY A 175 -9.07 -6.19 12.20
CA GLY A 175 -8.77 -7.60 12.09
C GLY A 175 -9.77 -8.47 12.84
N SER A 176 -9.52 -9.78 12.86
CA SER A 176 -10.29 -10.71 13.69
C SER A 176 -10.01 -10.47 15.17
N ILE A 177 -11.03 -10.59 15.97
CA ILE A 177 -10.92 -10.56 17.44
C ILE A 177 -11.31 -11.93 18.01
N ASN A 178 -10.85 -12.20 19.23
CA ASN A 178 -11.10 -13.46 19.90
C ASN A 178 -12.60 -13.67 20.15
N ASP A 179 -13.12 -14.84 19.80
CA ASP A 179 -14.53 -15.21 19.98
C ASP A 179 -15.01 -15.11 21.44
N SER A 180 -14.09 -15.25 22.41
CA SER A 180 -14.42 -15.08 23.83
C SER A 180 -14.93 -13.67 24.17
N ILE A 181 -14.51 -12.65 23.42
CA ILE A 181 -15.00 -11.27 23.59
C ILE A 181 -16.46 -11.17 23.13
N ILE A 182 -16.82 -11.86 22.05
CA ILE A 182 -18.20 -11.84 21.52
C ILE A 182 -19.11 -12.64 22.43
N SER A 183 -18.68 -13.79 22.93
CA SER A 183 -19.44 -14.56 23.89
C SER A 183 -19.68 -13.80 25.19
N SER A 184 -18.68 -13.05 25.66
CA SER A 184 -18.80 -12.17 26.81
C SER A 184 -19.56 -10.87 26.52
N ALA A 185 -19.80 -10.52 25.24
CA ALA A 185 -20.67 -9.39 24.88
C ALA A 185 -22.13 -9.57 25.33
N LYS A 186 -22.49 -10.78 25.72
CA LYS A 186 -23.78 -11.13 26.33
C LYS A 186 -23.76 -11.08 27.86
N ASP A 187 -22.59 -10.86 28.45
CA ASP A 187 -22.42 -10.71 29.89
C ASP A 187 -22.72 -9.26 30.32
N ASP A 188 -22.99 -9.06 31.58
CA ASP A 188 -23.36 -7.77 32.16
C ASP A 188 -22.19 -6.74 32.11
N ASP A 189 -20.98 -7.17 31.77
CA ASP A 189 -19.76 -6.34 31.81
C ASP A 189 -19.55 -5.50 30.58
N HIS A 190 -20.05 -5.90 29.42
CA HIS A 190 -20.00 -5.12 28.18
C HIS A 190 -21.02 -5.62 27.15
N VAL A 191 -21.33 -4.78 26.17
CA VAL A 191 -22.29 -5.10 25.12
C VAL A 191 -21.90 -4.44 23.80
N PHE A 192 -22.12 -5.17 22.72
CA PHE A 192 -22.05 -4.68 21.35
C PHE A 192 -23.42 -4.62 20.72
N TYR A 193 -23.69 -3.59 19.93
CA TYR A 193 -24.85 -3.52 19.05
C TYR A 193 -24.44 -3.11 17.64
N GLN A 194 -25.13 -3.67 16.67
CA GLN A 194 -25.06 -3.31 15.27
C GLN A 194 -26.48 -3.01 14.76
N TRP A 195 -26.59 -2.07 13.83
CA TRP A 195 -27.84 -1.79 13.16
C TRP A 195 -28.11 -2.85 12.08
N ASP A 196 -29.23 -3.54 12.17
CA ASP A 196 -29.77 -4.39 11.10
C ASP A 196 -30.79 -3.60 10.30
N ASP A 197 -30.38 -3.13 9.12
CA ASP A 197 -31.23 -2.35 8.22
C ASP A 197 -32.40 -3.17 7.66
N SER A 198 -32.23 -4.50 7.55
CA SER A 198 -33.28 -5.38 7.01
C SER A 198 -34.50 -5.45 7.92
N ASN A 199 -34.27 -5.45 9.22
CA ASN A 199 -35.30 -5.52 10.24
C ASN A 199 -35.55 -4.16 10.93
N SER A 200 -34.73 -3.14 10.63
CA SER A 200 -34.77 -1.82 11.27
C SER A 200 -34.67 -1.89 12.79
N GLU A 201 -33.76 -2.71 13.28
CA GLU A 201 -33.56 -2.93 14.73
C GLU A 201 -32.08 -3.02 15.10
N TRP A 202 -31.79 -2.83 16.38
CA TRP A 202 -30.48 -3.04 16.97
C TRP A 202 -30.32 -4.50 17.39
N VAL A 203 -29.29 -5.17 16.87
CA VAL A 203 -28.98 -6.56 17.15
C VAL A 203 -27.64 -6.71 17.84
N ILE A 204 -27.48 -7.74 18.66
CA ILE A 204 -26.18 -8.15 19.15
C ILE A 204 -25.52 -8.99 18.06
N PRO A 205 -24.35 -8.59 17.54
CA PRO A 205 -23.69 -9.32 16.46
C PRO A 205 -23.19 -10.68 16.96
N ASP A 206 -23.36 -11.71 16.14
CA ASP A 206 -22.79 -13.03 16.42
C ASP A 206 -21.27 -13.06 16.14
N VAL A 207 -20.81 -12.25 15.20
CA VAL A 207 -19.41 -12.16 14.76
C VAL A 207 -19.05 -10.71 14.53
N ILE A 208 -17.90 -10.31 15.03
CA ILE A 208 -17.31 -9.01 14.70
C ILE A 208 -16.58 -9.10 13.36
N LYS A 209 -17.02 -8.31 12.39
CA LYS A 209 -16.47 -8.30 11.03
C LYS A 209 -15.61 -7.08 10.80
N ARG A 210 -14.62 -7.28 9.95
CA ARG A 210 -13.75 -6.21 9.48
C ARG A 210 -14.53 -5.23 8.60
N ALA A 211 -14.18 -3.95 8.65
CA ALA A 211 -14.84 -2.85 7.95
C ALA A 211 -16.27 -2.52 8.39
N GLU A 212 -16.75 -3.18 9.42
CA GLU A 212 -18.02 -2.85 10.09
C GLU A 212 -17.74 -2.10 11.39
N ALA A 213 -18.65 -1.24 11.80
CA ALA A 213 -18.61 -0.55 13.09
C ALA A 213 -19.73 -1.04 14.01
N TYR A 214 -19.50 -0.88 15.30
CA TYR A 214 -20.39 -1.38 16.33
C TYR A 214 -20.55 -0.34 17.42
N TRP A 215 -21.74 -0.22 17.97
CA TRP A 215 -21.93 0.43 19.24
C TRP A 215 -21.41 -0.47 20.34
N PHE A 216 -20.57 0.11 21.21
CA PHE A 216 -19.95 -0.58 22.31
C PHE A 216 -20.15 0.18 23.61
N LYS A 217 -20.43 -0.54 24.68
CA LYS A 217 -20.51 -0.03 26.04
C LYS A 217 -19.93 -1.07 27.01
N HIS A 218 -19.18 -0.61 27.99
CA HIS A 218 -18.65 -1.47 29.03
C HIS A 218 -18.88 -0.88 30.42
N PHE A 219 -18.75 -1.72 31.43
CA PHE A 219 -18.95 -1.41 32.83
C PHE A 219 -17.66 -1.58 33.65
N TYR A 220 -16.55 -1.95 33.02
CA TYR A 220 -15.26 -2.05 33.67
C TYR A 220 -14.72 -0.67 34.04
N ASP A 221 -13.94 -0.60 35.14
CA ASP A 221 -13.35 0.65 35.61
C ASP A 221 -12.14 1.09 34.77
N ASN A 222 -11.54 0.13 34.03
CA ASN A 222 -10.35 0.36 33.22
C ASN A 222 -10.63 0.06 31.73
N SER A 223 -9.74 0.54 30.85
CA SER A 223 -9.80 0.22 29.44
C SER A 223 -9.69 -1.28 29.18
N ILE A 224 -10.52 -1.80 28.27
CA ILE A 224 -10.53 -3.22 27.92
C ILE A 224 -9.50 -3.45 26.81
N PRO A 225 -8.53 -4.36 27.00
CA PRO A 225 -7.70 -4.83 25.89
C PRO A 225 -8.49 -5.87 25.10
N PHE A 226 -8.81 -5.56 23.85
CA PHE A 226 -9.26 -6.59 22.90
C PHE A 226 -8.02 -7.33 22.40
N LYS A 227 -8.02 -8.63 22.53
CA LYS A 227 -6.95 -9.49 22.02
C LYS A 227 -7.37 -10.03 20.66
N SER A 228 -6.50 -9.85 19.67
CA SER A 228 -6.71 -10.45 18.36
C SER A 228 -6.40 -11.94 18.38
N ASP A 229 -7.10 -12.69 17.55
CA ASP A 229 -6.62 -13.99 17.08
C ASP A 229 -5.51 -13.79 16.03
N SER A 230 -4.81 -14.86 15.68
CA SER A 230 -3.94 -14.85 14.52
C SER A 230 -4.78 -14.69 13.24
N GLY A 231 -4.26 -14.00 12.25
CA GLY A 231 -5.01 -13.74 11.04
C GLY A 231 -4.19 -13.09 9.95
N THR A 232 -4.88 -12.66 8.92
CA THR A 232 -4.28 -12.01 7.75
C THR A 232 -4.60 -10.53 7.76
N ALA A 233 -3.57 -9.69 7.79
CA ALA A 233 -3.72 -8.26 7.62
C ALA A 233 -4.12 -7.95 6.16
N ILE A 234 -5.06 -7.04 5.97
CA ILE A 234 -5.42 -6.57 4.63
C ILE A 234 -4.23 -5.84 4.01
N SER A 235 -3.94 -6.13 2.74
CA SER A 235 -2.98 -5.36 1.97
C SER A 235 -3.47 -3.91 1.84
N LEU A 236 -2.55 -2.95 1.71
CA LEU A 236 -2.91 -1.52 1.60
C LEU A 236 -3.50 -1.12 0.23
N GLN A 237 -3.98 -2.07 -0.55
CA GLN A 237 -4.78 -1.77 -1.74
C GLN A 237 -6.11 -1.14 -1.32
N PRO A 238 -6.72 -0.30 -2.18
CA PRO A 238 -8.04 0.23 -1.93
C PRO A 238 -9.03 -0.87 -1.58
N TYR A 239 -9.69 -0.73 -0.44
CA TYR A 239 -10.69 -1.68 0.04
C TYR A 239 -12.09 -1.13 -0.24
N LYS A 240 -12.91 -1.90 -0.94
CA LYS A 240 -14.27 -1.51 -1.27
C LYS A 240 -15.23 -1.98 -0.18
N ILE A 241 -16.01 -1.05 0.34
CA ILE A 241 -17.14 -1.34 1.24
C ILE A 241 -18.42 -1.16 0.42
N GLU A 242 -19.21 -2.21 0.33
CA GLU A 242 -20.52 -2.15 -0.32
C GLU A 242 -21.54 -1.58 0.67
N LEU A 243 -22.13 -0.45 0.31
CA LEU A 243 -23.14 0.21 1.11
C LEU A 243 -24.55 -0.25 0.67
N LYS A 244 -25.41 -0.47 1.63
CA LYS A 244 -26.84 -0.72 1.41
C LYS A 244 -27.60 0.61 1.46
N LYS A 245 -28.83 0.62 0.92
CA LYS A 245 -29.71 1.77 1.08
C LYS A 245 -30.04 1.94 2.58
N GLY A 246 -29.93 3.16 3.08
CA GLY A 246 -30.18 3.47 4.49
C GLY A 246 -28.88 3.70 5.28
N TRP A 247 -28.92 3.51 6.58
CA TRP A 247 -27.78 3.71 7.47
C TRP A 247 -26.81 2.53 7.43
N ASN A 248 -25.54 2.81 7.23
CA ASN A 248 -24.48 1.82 7.25
C ASN A 248 -23.48 2.16 8.36
N MET A 249 -23.23 1.23 9.24
CA MET A 249 -22.19 1.36 10.27
C MET A 249 -20.88 0.80 9.70
N ILE A 250 -19.98 1.70 9.30
CA ILE A 250 -18.72 1.33 8.67
C ILE A 250 -17.53 1.65 9.57
N GLY A 251 -16.46 0.88 9.42
CA GLY A 251 -15.21 1.07 10.13
C GLY A 251 -13.99 0.89 9.23
N SER A 252 -12.82 1.30 9.71
CA SER A 252 -11.58 1.07 8.98
C SER A 252 -11.27 -0.42 8.90
N PRO A 253 -11.01 -0.96 7.69
CA PRO A 253 -10.49 -2.32 7.54
C PRO A 253 -8.99 -2.43 7.85
N PHE A 254 -8.31 -1.31 8.08
CA PHE A 254 -6.87 -1.20 8.29
C PHE A 254 -6.55 -0.83 9.74
N ALA A 255 -5.39 -1.26 10.22
CA ALA A 255 -4.88 -0.89 11.55
C ALA A 255 -4.27 0.52 11.59
N SER A 256 -4.53 1.34 10.59
CA SER A 256 -3.99 2.70 10.43
C SER A 256 -5.09 3.68 10.04
N THR A 257 -4.76 4.97 10.09
CA THR A 257 -5.62 6.03 9.56
C THR A 257 -5.84 5.84 8.06
N VAL A 258 -7.08 6.06 7.61
CA VAL A 258 -7.49 5.89 6.21
C VAL A 258 -8.34 7.05 5.76
N GLU A 259 -8.37 7.26 4.45
CA GLU A 259 -9.30 8.16 3.79
C GLU A 259 -10.43 7.33 3.18
N PHE A 260 -11.65 7.84 3.29
CA PHE A 260 -12.82 7.27 2.63
C PHE A 260 -13.14 8.07 1.38
N GLU A 261 -13.29 7.37 0.27
CA GLU A 261 -13.72 7.94 -0.99
C GLU A 261 -15.05 7.31 -1.40
N ALA A 262 -16.06 8.13 -1.64
CA ALA A 262 -17.35 7.67 -2.15
C ALA A 262 -17.36 7.70 -3.68
N ASN A 263 -17.72 6.59 -4.29
CA ASN A 263 -17.80 6.47 -5.75
C ASN A 263 -19.15 6.93 -6.32
N SER A 264 -20.04 7.49 -5.50
CA SER A 264 -21.38 7.88 -5.89
C SER A 264 -21.81 9.15 -5.16
N ASN A 265 -22.51 10.04 -5.88
CA ASN A 265 -23.17 11.20 -5.29
C ASN A 265 -24.39 10.85 -4.43
N GLU A 266 -24.74 9.58 -4.34
CA GLU A 266 -25.86 9.05 -3.54
C GLU A 266 -25.46 8.76 -2.10
N VAL A 267 -24.16 8.87 -1.77
CA VAL A 267 -23.65 8.69 -0.41
C VAL A 267 -23.66 10.02 0.30
N SER A 268 -24.33 10.07 1.46
CA SER A 268 -24.31 11.23 2.35
C SER A 268 -22.96 11.38 3.05
N ASP A 269 -22.81 12.47 3.79
CA ASP A 269 -21.62 12.70 4.62
C ASP A 269 -21.38 11.57 5.62
N LEU A 270 -20.10 11.34 5.98
CA LEU A 270 -19.73 10.46 7.06
C LEU A 270 -19.99 11.15 8.40
N TYR A 271 -20.68 10.44 9.26
CA TYR A 271 -20.93 10.86 10.63
C TYR A 271 -20.08 10.02 11.60
N TYR A 272 -19.46 10.68 12.55
CA TYR A 272 -18.80 10.00 13.66
C TYR A 272 -19.40 10.42 14.99
N PHE A 273 -19.43 9.51 15.93
CA PHE A 273 -19.93 9.81 17.26
C PHE A 273 -18.80 10.32 18.15
N GLY A 274 -18.86 11.57 18.55
CA GLY A 274 -17.89 12.23 19.45
C GLY A 274 -18.54 12.64 20.79
N ASP A 275 -17.72 12.68 21.85
CA ASP A 275 -18.19 13.02 23.20
C ASP A 275 -18.57 14.51 23.37
N SER A 276 -17.96 15.38 22.58
CA SER A 276 -18.06 16.83 22.75
C SER A 276 -19.18 17.49 21.92
N THR A 277 -19.78 16.75 21.02
CA THR A 277 -20.83 17.27 20.15
C THR A 277 -21.88 16.20 19.90
N ASN A 278 -22.98 16.28 20.62
CA ASN A 278 -24.24 15.69 20.15
C ASN A 278 -24.67 16.43 18.87
N LYS A 279 -23.95 16.26 17.77
CA LYS A 279 -24.29 16.79 16.46
C LYS A 279 -24.23 15.67 15.45
#